data_61a4c77327246ccf83f22df6c8adc09b
#
_entry.id   61a4c77327246ccf83f22df6c8adc09b
#
_cell.length_a   1.000
_cell.length_b   1.000
_cell.length_c   1.000
_cell.angle_alpha   90.00
_cell.angle_beta   90.00
_cell.angle_gamma   90.00
#
_symmetry.space_group_name_H-M   'P 1'
#
loop_
_entity.id
_entity.type
_entity.pdbx_description
1 polymer ?
#
loop_
_entity_poly.entity_id
_entity_poly.type
_entity_poly.pdbx_seq_one_letter_code
_entity_poly.pdbx_strand_id
1 'polypeptide(L)'
;PVSRVTGAPARGYSRRGSHQVTPTAGCAIQEEENTRLLRFAQGFMTRHQLPGYNKKTGRGGVRHIMGRVGNHGEVMAVIVTASGKLPLADLWVSEMRKLLPEVVSIYHNVQNHKGNAILGKEIHHLWGKKTLTSSLCGLAFEVSPFSFFQVHKPQAELLYEKALAYADLHG
;
A
#
# COMPACT_ATOMS: atom_id res chain seq x y z
N PRO A 1 -9.53 7.20 4.47
CA PRO A 1 -10.39 7.69 5.55
C PRO A 1 -10.32 9.21 5.67
N VAL A 2 -11.38 9.85 6.13
CA VAL A 2 -11.47 11.31 6.29
C VAL A 2 -11.41 11.65 7.77
N SER A 3 -10.61 12.66 8.14
CA SER A 3 -10.60 13.19 9.51
C SER A 3 -11.98 13.74 9.88
N ARG A 4 -12.47 13.41 11.08
CA ARG A 4 -13.74 13.94 11.59
C ARG A 4 -13.65 15.41 12.00
N VAL A 5 -12.45 15.88 12.33
CA VAL A 5 -12.24 17.25 12.85
C VAL A 5 -12.06 18.27 11.73
N THR A 6 -11.35 17.91 10.66
CA THR A 6 -10.97 18.87 9.61
C THR A 6 -11.56 18.53 8.24
N GLY A 7 -12.22 17.36 8.08
CA GLY A 7 -12.63 16.87 6.76
C GLY A 7 -11.48 16.40 5.84
N ALA A 8 -10.24 16.66 6.24
CA ALA A 8 -9.06 16.32 5.47
C ALA A 8 -8.80 14.79 5.44
N PRO A 9 -8.15 14.27 4.37
CA PRO A 9 -7.72 12.88 4.31
C PRO A 9 -6.81 12.53 5.49
N ALA A 10 -7.16 11.49 6.25
CA ALA A 10 -6.35 10.98 7.34
C ALA A 10 -5.80 9.60 6.97
N ARG A 11 -4.52 9.38 7.24
CA ARG A 11 -3.87 8.06 7.16
C ARG A 11 -3.80 7.43 8.54
N GLY A 12 -3.92 6.11 8.59
CA GLY A 12 -3.84 5.37 9.86
C GLY A 12 -4.51 4.00 9.76
N TYR A 13 -4.56 3.33 10.90
CA TYR A 13 -5.18 2.02 11.03
C TYR A 13 -6.58 2.12 11.64
N SER A 14 -7.44 1.19 11.28
CA SER A 14 -8.76 1.10 11.91
C SER A 14 -8.63 0.60 13.34
N ARG A 15 -9.26 1.27 14.29
CA ARG A 15 -9.37 0.81 15.67
C ARG A 15 -10.11 -0.53 15.69
N ARG A 16 -9.66 -1.47 16.55
CA ARG A 16 -10.29 -2.79 16.72
C ARG A 16 -11.80 -2.65 16.93
N GLY A 17 -12.58 -3.45 16.21
CA GLY A 17 -14.04 -3.45 16.30
C GLY A 17 -14.75 -2.19 15.80
N SER A 18 -14.05 -1.30 15.09
CA SER A 18 -14.64 -0.05 14.60
C SER A 18 -14.11 0.35 13.21
N HIS A 19 -14.80 1.33 12.59
CA HIS A 19 -14.33 1.98 11.36
C HIS A 19 -13.64 3.32 11.64
N GLN A 20 -13.33 3.59 12.91
CA GLN A 20 -12.61 4.80 13.29
C GLN A 20 -11.13 4.62 12.97
N VAL A 21 -10.58 5.57 12.22
CA VAL A 21 -9.15 5.58 11.91
C VAL A 21 -8.40 6.26 13.06
N THR A 22 -7.41 5.55 13.59
CA THR A 22 -6.40 6.13 14.48
C THR A 22 -5.29 6.69 13.61
N PRO A 23 -5.07 8.00 13.60
CA PRO A 23 -3.98 8.59 12.81
C PRO A 23 -2.63 8.04 13.28
N THR A 24 -1.75 7.73 12.35
CA THR A 24 -0.44 7.18 12.63
C THR A 24 0.61 7.90 11.79
N ALA A 25 1.66 8.40 12.41
CA ALA A 25 2.76 9.08 11.73
C ALA A 25 3.70 8.08 11.02
N GLY A 26 3.83 6.88 11.56
CA GLY A 26 4.65 5.79 11.04
C GLY A 26 4.28 4.45 11.68
N CYS A 27 4.93 3.39 11.29
CA CYS A 27 4.78 2.05 11.83
C CYS A 27 6.19 1.43 11.99
N ALA A 28 6.52 0.93 13.17
CA ALA A 28 7.85 0.41 13.49
C ALA A 28 8.25 -0.85 12.69
N ILE A 29 7.27 -1.58 12.15
CA ILE A 29 7.48 -2.77 11.33
C ILE A 29 7.37 -2.51 9.82
N GLN A 30 7.11 -1.26 9.44
CA GLN A 30 6.94 -0.85 8.05
C GLN A 30 8.19 -0.15 7.54
N GLU A 31 8.63 -0.49 6.33
CA GLU A 31 9.72 0.18 5.65
C GLU A 31 9.49 1.70 5.51
N GLU A 32 10.55 2.48 5.63
CA GLU A 32 10.49 3.97 5.59
C GLU A 32 9.94 4.48 4.24
N GLU A 33 10.22 3.77 3.15
CA GLU A 33 9.70 4.05 1.81
C GLU A 33 8.17 4.08 1.79
N ASN A 34 7.52 3.13 2.46
CA ASN A 34 6.07 3.12 2.61
C ASN A 34 5.56 4.32 3.40
N THR A 35 6.31 4.75 4.41
CA THR A 35 5.97 5.96 5.19
C THR A 35 6.03 7.19 4.30
N ARG A 36 7.06 7.33 3.44
CA ARG A 36 7.19 8.43 2.46
C ARG A 36 6.06 8.41 1.43
N LEU A 37 5.74 7.25 0.87
CA LEU A 37 4.61 7.07 -0.05
C LEU A 37 3.29 7.53 0.57
N LEU A 38 3.03 7.13 1.81
CA LEU A 38 1.79 7.52 2.51
C LEU A 38 1.72 9.03 2.83
N ARG A 39 2.86 9.65 3.18
CA ARG A 39 2.95 11.11 3.37
C ARG A 39 2.68 11.85 2.07
N PHE A 40 3.32 11.41 0.99
CA PHE A 40 3.08 11.96 -0.34
C PHE A 40 1.60 11.88 -0.71
N ALA A 41 1.00 10.70 -0.61
CA ALA A 41 -0.40 10.48 -0.98
C ALA A 41 -1.36 11.37 -0.17
N GLN A 42 -1.14 11.50 1.14
CA GLN A 42 -1.93 12.39 1.99
C GLN A 42 -1.79 13.85 1.56
N GLY A 43 -0.57 14.31 1.30
CA GLY A 43 -0.29 15.67 0.82
C GLY A 43 -0.92 15.94 -0.54
N PHE A 44 -0.79 15.01 -1.48
CA PHE A 44 -1.41 15.08 -2.81
C PHE A 44 -2.93 15.21 -2.70
N MET A 45 -3.57 14.31 -1.97
CA MET A 45 -5.03 14.34 -1.77
C MET A 45 -5.49 15.65 -1.12
N THR A 46 -4.74 16.19 -0.19
CA THR A 46 -5.07 17.48 0.47
C THR A 46 -4.96 18.63 -0.51
N ARG A 47 -3.84 18.76 -1.25
CA ARG A 47 -3.64 19.84 -2.24
C ARG A 47 -4.70 19.85 -3.33
N HIS A 48 -5.10 18.67 -3.80
CA HIS A 48 -6.06 18.52 -4.91
C HIS A 48 -7.49 18.27 -4.42
N GLN A 49 -7.76 18.42 -3.13
CA GLN A 49 -9.10 18.27 -2.53
C GLN A 49 -9.77 16.93 -2.85
N LEU A 50 -8.96 15.87 -2.98
CA LEU A 50 -9.47 14.53 -3.25
C LEU A 50 -10.02 13.89 -1.97
N PRO A 51 -11.30 13.51 -1.92
CA PRO A 51 -11.89 12.94 -0.73
C PRO A 51 -11.41 11.51 -0.49
N GLY A 52 -11.05 11.19 0.74
CA GLY A 52 -10.87 9.82 1.20
C GLY A 52 -12.22 9.11 1.33
N TYR A 53 -12.24 7.81 1.04
CA TYR A 53 -13.45 7.00 1.15
C TYR A 53 -13.95 6.90 2.60
N ASN A 54 -15.22 7.19 2.79
CA ASN A 54 -15.91 7.03 4.06
C ASN A 54 -16.73 5.73 4.05
N LYS A 55 -16.29 4.73 4.81
CA LYS A 55 -16.89 3.40 4.85
C LYS A 55 -18.34 3.39 5.37
N LYS A 56 -18.74 4.39 6.18
CA LYS A 56 -20.10 4.49 6.72
C LYS A 56 -21.08 5.02 5.69
N THR A 57 -20.66 6.05 4.94
CA THR A 57 -21.54 6.72 3.96
C THR A 57 -21.41 6.14 2.55
N GLY A 58 -20.34 5.35 2.29
CA GLY A 58 -20.01 4.86 0.95
C GLY A 58 -19.50 5.95 -0.01
N ARG A 59 -19.25 7.17 0.49
CA ARG A 59 -18.80 8.32 -0.31
C ARG A 59 -17.28 8.51 -0.25
N GLY A 60 -16.74 9.17 -1.27
CA GLY A 60 -15.32 9.45 -1.42
C GLY A 60 -14.66 8.53 -2.44
N GLY A 61 -13.48 8.93 -2.95
CA GLY A 61 -12.79 8.24 -4.04
C GLY A 61 -11.74 7.25 -3.56
N VAL A 62 -10.69 7.76 -2.91
CA VAL A 62 -9.51 6.95 -2.52
C VAL A 62 -9.79 6.18 -1.24
N ARG A 63 -9.70 4.84 -1.32
CA ARG A 63 -9.93 3.93 -0.18
C ARG A 63 -8.66 3.58 0.56
N HIS A 64 -7.65 3.13 -0.17
CA HIS A 64 -6.37 2.71 0.38
C HIS A 64 -5.22 3.20 -0.50
N ILE A 65 -4.07 3.37 0.12
CA ILE A 65 -2.77 3.46 -0.54
C ILE A 65 -1.98 2.27 0.00
N MET A 66 -1.46 1.44 -0.88
CA MET A 66 -0.64 0.30 -0.52
C MET A 66 0.71 0.46 -1.21
N GLY A 67 1.79 0.28 -0.45
CA GLY A 67 3.14 0.18 -0.97
C GLY A 67 3.68 -1.23 -0.76
N ARG A 68 4.46 -1.70 -1.71
CA ARG A 68 5.29 -2.88 -1.60
C ARG A 68 6.74 -2.47 -1.81
N VAL A 69 7.61 -2.92 -0.95
CA VAL A 69 9.04 -2.63 -1.04
C VAL A 69 9.77 -3.88 -1.51
N GLY A 70 10.45 -3.75 -2.64
CA GLY A 70 11.31 -4.76 -3.22
C GLY A 70 12.73 -4.67 -2.69
N ASN A 71 13.66 -5.32 -3.38
CA ASN A 71 15.08 -5.19 -3.12
C ASN A 71 15.53 -3.75 -3.40
N HIS A 72 16.58 -3.31 -2.69
CA HIS A 72 17.19 -1.97 -2.84
C HIS A 72 16.21 -0.80 -2.63
N GLY A 73 15.12 -1.00 -1.87
CA GLY A 73 14.15 0.05 -1.56
C GLY A 73 13.22 0.43 -2.73
N GLU A 74 13.18 -0.36 -3.81
CA GLU A 74 12.22 -0.14 -4.91
C GLU A 74 10.78 -0.27 -4.42
N VAL A 75 9.92 0.68 -4.80
CA VAL A 75 8.53 0.73 -4.35
C VAL A 75 7.55 0.52 -5.51
N MET A 76 6.60 -0.36 -5.30
CA MET A 76 5.36 -0.45 -6.07
C MET A 76 4.24 0.23 -5.30
N ALA A 77 3.67 1.29 -5.85
CA ALA A 77 2.54 2.00 -5.29
C ALA A 77 1.23 1.50 -5.90
N VAL A 78 0.24 1.18 -5.07
CA VAL A 78 -1.11 0.82 -5.51
C VAL A 78 -2.11 1.78 -4.89
N ILE A 79 -2.79 2.56 -5.75
CA ILE A 79 -3.84 3.50 -5.36
C ILE A 79 -5.17 2.77 -5.50
N VAL A 80 -5.89 2.58 -4.39
CA VAL A 80 -7.16 1.85 -4.39
C VAL A 80 -8.31 2.85 -4.31
N THR A 81 -9.22 2.79 -5.28
CA THR A 81 -10.42 3.65 -5.31
C THR A 81 -11.69 2.86 -5.08
N ALA A 82 -12.75 3.55 -4.67
CA ALA A 82 -14.10 2.99 -4.54
C ALA A 82 -14.87 2.98 -5.87
N SER A 83 -14.39 3.69 -6.89
CA SER A 83 -14.98 3.79 -8.22
C SER A 83 -13.99 3.40 -9.30
N GLY A 84 -14.47 3.10 -10.50
CA GLY A 84 -13.66 2.66 -11.64
C GLY A 84 -12.69 3.71 -12.20
N LYS A 85 -12.72 4.95 -11.71
CA LYS A 85 -11.81 6.02 -12.17
C LYS A 85 -10.91 6.50 -11.04
N LEU A 86 -9.64 6.68 -11.33
CA LEU A 86 -8.69 7.39 -10.47
C LEU A 86 -8.68 8.88 -10.90
N PRO A 87 -9.19 9.81 -10.05
CA PRO A 87 -9.10 11.22 -10.36
C PRO A 87 -7.64 11.66 -10.47
N LEU A 88 -7.32 12.47 -11.49
CA LEU A 88 -5.97 13.02 -11.71
C LEU A 88 -4.89 11.95 -11.88
N ALA A 89 -5.20 10.84 -12.57
CA ALA A 89 -4.28 9.70 -12.71
C ALA A 89 -2.90 10.10 -13.25
N ASP A 90 -2.84 10.93 -14.30
CA ASP A 90 -1.58 11.39 -14.89
C ASP A 90 -0.77 12.25 -13.92
N LEU A 91 -1.46 13.06 -13.11
CA LEU A 91 -0.83 13.91 -12.11
C LEU A 91 -0.29 13.07 -10.93
N TRP A 92 -1.02 12.04 -10.50
CA TRP A 92 -0.52 11.05 -9.55
C TRP A 92 0.79 10.43 -10.03
N VAL A 93 0.82 9.98 -11.27
CA VAL A 93 2.01 9.36 -11.88
C VAL A 93 3.16 10.36 -11.97
N SER A 94 2.93 11.56 -12.51
CA SER A 94 3.99 12.54 -12.75
C SER A 94 4.60 13.09 -11.46
N GLU A 95 3.77 13.46 -10.47
CA GLU A 95 4.27 13.94 -9.18
C GLU A 95 4.96 12.83 -8.36
N MET A 96 4.42 11.62 -8.37
CA MET A 96 5.01 10.49 -7.66
C MET A 96 6.40 10.17 -8.21
N ARG A 97 6.56 10.09 -9.52
CA ARG A 97 7.86 9.89 -10.19
C ARG A 97 8.88 10.98 -9.87
N LYS A 98 8.42 12.23 -9.76
CA LYS A 98 9.28 13.39 -9.47
C LYS A 98 9.74 13.44 -8.02
N LEU A 99 8.83 13.12 -7.08
CA LEU A 99 9.04 13.34 -5.64
C LEU A 99 9.47 12.08 -4.87
N LEU A 100 9.24 10.90 -5.44
CA LEU A 100 9.58 9.61 -4.86
C LEU A 100 10.36 8.78 -5.89
N PRO A 101 11.66 9.02 -6.07
CA PRO A 101 12.48 8.31 -7.07
C PRO A 101 12.57 6.79 -6.85
N GLU A 102 12.33 6.34 -5.62
CA GLU A 102 12.22 4.92 -5.26
C GLU A 102 10.98 4.23 -5.81
N VAL A 103 9.93 4.98 -6.19
CA VAL A 103 8.74 4.40 -6.81
C VAL A 103 9.06 4.04 -8.26
N VAL A 104 9.07 2.74 -8.55
CA VAL A 104 9.37 2.17 -9.87
C VAL A 104 8.16 1.52 -10.54
N SER A 105 7.04 1.45 -9.84
CA SER A 105 5.80 0.82 -10.30
C SER A 105 4.59 1.51 -9.71
N ILE A 106 3.57 1.81 -10.54
CA ILE A 106 2.34 2.46 -10.09
C ILE A 106 1.14 1.73 -10.69
N TYR A 107 0.21 1.37 -9.81
CA TYR A 107 -1.05 0.72 -10.14
C TYR A 107 -2.25 1.48 -9.60
N HIS A 108 -3.36 1.38 -10.30
CA HIS A 108 -4.68 1.73 -9.81
C HIS A 108 -5.52 0.46 -9.65
N ASN A 109 -6.11 0.26 -8.49
CA ASN A 109 -7.02 -0.84 -8.21
C ASN A 109 -8.40 -0.33 -7.85
N VAL A 110 -9.44 -1.00 -8.35
CA VAL A 110 -10.84 -0.66 -8.08
C VAL A 110 -11.43 -1.63 -7.07
N GLN A 111 -11.76 -1.12 -5.88
CA GLN A 111 -12.43 -1.88 -4.83
C GLN A 111 -13.80 -1.27 -4.55
N ASN A 112 -14.80 -1.69 -5.32
CA ASN A 112 -16.16 -1.20 -5.24
C ASN A 112 -17.07 -2.02 -4.31
N HIS A 113 -16.62 -3.18 -3.83
CA HIS A 113 -17.40 -4.02 -2.93
C HIS A 113 -17.36 -3.55 -1.49
N LYS A 114 -18.47 -3.73 -0.77
CA LYS A 114 -18.52 -3.58 0.69
C LYS A 114 -17.82 -4.80 1.31
N GLY A 115 -16.85 -4.58 2.18
CA GLY A 115 -16.10 -5.66 2.83
C GLY A 115 -14.78 -5.18 3.37
N ASN A 116 -13.96 -6.12 3.85
CA ASN A 116 -12.65 -5.86 4.46
C ASN A 116 -11.48 -6.09 3.50
N ALA A 117 -11.73 -6.63 2.30
CA ALA A 117 -10.69 -6.78 1.29
C ALA A 117 -10.12 -5.41 0.90
N ILE A 118 -8.80 -5.31 0.86
CA ILE A 118 -8.09 -4.08 0.48
C ILE A 118 -8.14 -3.89 -1.02
N LEU A 119 -7.89 -4.95 -1.78
CA LEU A 119 -7.87 -4.93 -3.24
C LEU A 119 -9.17 -5.52 -3.82
N GLY A 120 -9.64 -4.92 -4.90
CA GLY A 120 -10.66 -5.47 -5.77
C GLY A 120 -10.05 -6.28 -6.91
N LYS A 121 -10.90 -6.88 -7.75
CA LYS A 121 -10.46 -7.72 -8.88
C LYS A 121 -9.91 -6.92 -10.05
N GLU A 122 -10.39 -5.70 -10.26
CA GLU A 122 -9.99 -4.84 -11.36
C GLU A 122 -8.73 -4.06 -10.99
N ILE A 123 -7.71 -4.13 -11.84
CA ILE A 123 -6.44 -3.45 -11.63
C ILE A 123 -5.89 -2.94 -12.96
N HIS A 124 -5.36 -1.71 -12.95
CA HIS A 124 -4.78 -1.03 -14.08
C HIS A 124 -3.33 -0.70 -13.77
N HIS A 125 -2.41 -1.12 -14.65
CA HIS A 125 -1.02 -0.71 -14.60
C HIS A 125 -0.90 0.69 -15.19
N LEU A 126 -0.47 1.65 -14.39
CA LEU A 126 -0.36 3.06 -14.82
C LEU A 126 1.05 3.39 -15.32
N TRP A 127 2.08 2.86 -14.66
CA TRP A 127 3.46 3.17 -15.02
C TRP A 127 4.47 2.20 -14.40
N GLY A 128 5.62 2.01 -15.09
CA GLY A 128 6.84 1.40 -14.58
C GLY A 128 6.86 -0.14 -14.66
N LYS A 129 7.53 -0.77 -13.70
CA LYS A 129 7.68 -2.24 -13.64
C LYS A 129 6.33 -2.91 -13.35
N LYS A 130 6.10 -4.10 -13.92
CA LYS A 130 4.90 -4.90 -13.61
C LYS A 130 5.03 -5.67 -12.31
N THR A 131 6.24 -6.07 -11.95
CA THR A 131 6.57 -6.79 -10.72
C THR A 131 7.78 -6.15 -10.05
N LEU A 132 7.97 -6.42 -8.76
CA LEU A 132 9.20 -6.15 -8.04
C LEU A 132 9.90 -7.45 -7.72
N THR A 133 11.23 -7.42 -7.64
CA THR A 133 11.99 -8.53 -7.05
C THR A 133 12.13 -8.29 -5.56
N SER A 134 11.84 -9.30 -4.74
CA SER A 134 12.05 -9.28 -3.30
C SER A 134 12.71 -10.58 -2.85
N SER A 135 13.72 -10.49 -1.99
CA SER A 135 14.43 -11.66 -1.49
C SER A 135 13.97 -12.01 -0.08
N LEU A 136 13.91 -13.31 0.22
CA LEU A 136 13.62 -13.86 1.54
C LEU A 136 14.35 -15.21 1.69
N CYS A 137 15.10 -15.39 2.77
CA CYS A 137 15.92 -16.60 3.03
C CYS A 137 16.81 -16.97 1.83
N GLY A 138 17.47 -15.98 1.19
CA GLY A 138 18.33 -16.20 0.03
C GLY A 138 17.61 -16.50 -1.30
N LEU A 139 16.30 -16.65 -1.31
CA LEU A 139 15.50 -16.87 -2.52
C LEU A 139 14.94 -15.56 -3.06
N ALA A 140 14.96 -15.39 -4.38
CA ALA A 140 14.37 -14.24 -5.05
C ALA A 140 12.95 -14.56 -5.54
N PHE A 141 12.02 -13.64 -5.28
CA PHE A 141 10.61 -13.75 -5.64
C PHE A 141 10.18 -12.57 -6.50
N GLU A 142 9.38 -12.84 -7.52
CA GLU A 142 8.63 -11.80 -8.22
C GLU A 142 7.34 -11.49 -7.48
N VAL A 143 7.19 -10.22 -7.07
CA VAL A 143 6.07 -9.74 -6.28
C VAL A 143 5.19 -8.85 -7.15
N SER A 144 3.96 -9.30 -7.40
CA SER A 144 2.90 -8.53 -8.06
C SER A 144 2.05 -7.74 -7.06
N PRO A 145 1.15 -6.86 -7.51
CA PRO A 145 0.21 -6.18 -6.60
C PRO A 145 -0.62 -7.13 -5.74
N PHE A 146 -0.93 -8.33 -6.24
CA PHE A 146 -1.76 -9.32 -5.56
C PHE A 146 -0.99 -10.36 -4.75
N SER A 147 0.35 -10.44 -4.92
CA SER A 147 1.15 -11.41 -4.19
C SER A 147 1.08 -11.16 -2.69
N PHE A 148 0.96 -12.21 -1.90
CA PHE A 148 1.26 -12.12 -0.48
C PHE A 148 2.78 -12.12 -0.29
N PHE A 149 3.29 -11.23 0.53
CA PHE A 149 4.69 -11.21 0.95
C PHE A 149 4.78 -10.68 2.38
N GLN A 150 5.68 -11.25 3.19
CA GLN A 150 5.85 -10.86 4.58
C GLN A 150 6.33 -9.41 4.71
N VAL A 151 5.64 -8.62 5.53
CA VAL A 151 5.91 -7.19 5.72
C VAL A 151 7.21 -6.98 6.47
N HIS A 152 7.46 -7.77 7.51
CA HIS A 152 8.66 -7.66 8.35
C HIS A 152 9.65 -8.77 7.99
N LYS A 153 10.44 -8.55 6.93
CA LYS A 153 11.38 -9.54 6.39
C LYS A 153 12.33 -10.14 7.43
N PRO A 154 13.04 -9.36 8.27
CA PRO A 154 13.96 -9.93 9.25
C PRO A 154 13.30 -10.94 10.20
N GLN A 155 12.09 -10.64 10.67
CA GLN A 155 11.35 -11.59 11.52
C GLN A 155 10.83 -12.81 10.75
N ALA A 156 10.48 -12.63 9.49
CA ALA A 156 10.05 -13.74 8.64
C ALA A 156 11.20 -14.73 8.40
N GLU A 157 12.41 -14.23 8.15
CA GLU A 157 13.61 -15.05 7.97
C GLU A 157 13.91 -15.87 9.21
N LEU A 158 13.94 -15.23 10.39
CA LEU A 158 14.12 -15.94 11.67
C LEU A 158 13.06 -17.03 11.91
N LEU A 159 11.79 -16.72 11.56
CA LEU A 159 10.70 -17.69 11.68
C LEU A 159 10.90 -18.90 10.76
N TYR A 160 11.28 -18.68 9.51
CA TYR A 160 11.49 -19.76 8.54
C TYR A 160 12.72 -20.59 8.86
N GLU A 161 13.82 -19.96 9.28
CA GLU A 161 15.03 -20.68 9.77
C GLU A 161 14.67 -21.59 10.95
N LYS A 162 13.88 -21.08 11.91
CA LYS A 162 13.43 -21.85 13.05
C LYS A 162 12.52 -23.02 12.64
N ALA A 163 11.62 -22.79 11.70
CA ALA A 163 10.72 -23.82 11.17
C ALA A 163 11.51 -24.93 10.45
N LEU A 164 12.52 -24.56 9.64
CA LEU A 164 13.41 -25.52 8.97
C LEU A 164 14.22 -26.34 9.98
N ALA A 165 14.75 -25.70 11.03
CA ALA A 165 15.47 -26.39 12.10
C ALA A 165 14.58 -27.42 12.82
N TYR A 166 13.31 -27.09 13.05
CA TYR A 166 12.35 -28.03 13.69
C TYR A 166 11.88 -29.13 12.74
N ALA A 167 11.85 -28.86 11.44
CA ALA A 167 11.47 -29.88 10.45
C ALA A 167 12.52 -30.98 10.27
N ASP A 168 13.76 -30.75 10.77
CA ASP A 168 14.87 -31.71 10.79
C ASP A 168 15.05 -32.43 9.44
N LEU A 169 15.00 -31.65 8.36
CA LEU A 169 15.10 -32.14 6.99
C LEU A 169 16.57 -32.50 6.72
N HIS A 170 16.91 -33.77 6.84
CA HIS A 170 18.18 -34.34 6.38
C HIS A 170 18.04 -34.67 4.89
N GLY A 171 18.74 -33.90 4.03
CA GLY A 171 18.88 -34.16 2.59
C GLY A 171 20.07 -35.06 2.32
#